data_f0a99f90cefdcb9496f6c04913163dbb
#
_entry.id   f0a99f90cefdcb9496f6c04913163dbb
#
_cell.length_a   1.000
_cell.length_b   1.000
_cell.length_c   1.000
_cell.angle_alpha   90.00
_cell.angle_beta   90.00
_cell.angle_gamma   90.00
#
_symmetry.space_group_name_H-M   'P 1'
#
loop_
_entity.id
_entity.type
_entity.pdbx_description
1 polymer ?
#
loop_
_entity_poly.entity_id
_entity_poly.type
_entity_poly.pdbx_seq_one_letter_code
_entity_poly.pdbx_strand_id
1 'polypeptide(L)'
;MTRAVRWYLALATASLTLLVACDPPPAPPPADATLQSLTLSTGALDQTFDPAVSAYTAAATFLTTSIKVTATTTDAAASVEVNGAPVASGAASEAIPLDEGVNMINVEVTAKDNTTSKVYQVILTRDSASQFAQQAYVKASNPQQDDWFGYSLALDGDTLAVGALQEDSSGTGVNTGNQADNSAADSGAVYVFVRSGDTWTQQAYIKASNAGAGDRFGYSVALSGDTLAVGAIFEDSDATGVNGDQLDDDGVNSGAVYVFVRDGATWTQQAYIKASNTDSGDWFGSSVALSGDTLAVGATQEDSGATGVDQNQTIETAPDSGAVYVFVREGDVWTQQAYVKASNTDSFDAFGTSVALDGDTLAVGAHREASNAKGINPGGEADNS
;
A
#
# COMPACT_ATOMS: atom_id res chain seq x y z
N MET A 1 -58.71 16.33 -110.16
CA MET A 1 -57.94 15.12 -109.86
C MET A 1 -56.66 15.59 -109.17
N THR A 2 -56.62 15.66 -107.83
CA THR A 2 -55.41 16.18 -107.14
C THR A 2 -55.06 15.09 -106.11
N ARG A 3 -53.91 14.51 -106.27
CA ARG A 3 -53.34 13.50 -105.31
C ARG A 3 -52.66 14.24 -104.13
N ALA A 4 -53.08 13.91 -102.94
CA ALA A 4 -52.43 14.35 -101.71
C ALA A 4 -51.22 13.47 -101.40
N VAL A 5 -50.09 14.13 -101.13
CA VAL A 5 -48.83 13.48 -100.65
C VAL A 5 -48.81 13.61 -99.13
N ARG A 6 -48.82 12.48 -98.41
CA ARG A 6 -48.66 12.41 -96.99
C ARG A 6 -47.12 12.34 -96.64
N TRP A 7 -46.63 13.24 -95.82
CA TRP A 7 -45.32 13.15 -95.24
C TRP A 7 -45.39 12.52 -93.84
N TYR A 8 -44.58 11.48 -93.61
CA TYR A 8 -44.43 10.89 -92.26
C TYR A 8 -43.18 11.46 -91.63
N LEU A 9 -43.33 12.09 -90.45
CA LEU A 9 -42.22 12.60 -89.63
C LEU A 9 -41.79 11.48 -88.65
N ALA A 10 -40.63 10.90 -88.84
CA ALA A 10 -40.08 9.94 -87.91
C ALA A 10 -39.35 10.68 -86.79
N LEU A 11 -39.85 10.66 -85.54
CA LEU A 11 -39.16 11.11 -84.36
C LEU A 11 -38.14 10.05 -83.92
N ALA A 12 -36.85 10.36 -84.04
CA ALA A 12 -35.83 9.55 -83.40
C ALA A 12 -35.60 10.04 -81.96
N THR A 13 -36.00 9.20 -81.00
CA THR A 13 -35.68 9.42 -79.55
C THR A 13 -34.25 8.93 -79.28
N ALA A 14 -33.31 9.86 -79.08
CA ALA A 14 -31.98 9.54 -78.59
C ALA A 14 -32.06 9.35 -77.07
N SER A 15 -31.91 8.09 -76.56
CA SER A 15 -31.75 7.79 -75.16
C SER A 15 -30.29 8.13 -74.76
N LEU A 16 -30.12 9.17 -73.97
CA LEU A 16 -28.85 9.53 -73.35
C LEU A 16 -28.67 8.66 -72.07
N THR A 17 -27.91 7.61 -72.12
CA THR A 17 -27.51 6.80 -70.96
C THR A 17 -26.37 7.55 -70.26
N LEU A 18 -26.71 8.14 -69.08
CA LEU A 18 -25.70 8.74 -68.17
C LEU A 18 -24.98 7.56 -67.48
N LEU A 19 -23.74 7.28 -67.90
CA LEU A 19 -22.83 6.43 -67.11
C LEU A 19 -22.37 7.24 -65.87
N VAL A 20 -22.99 6.97 -64.71
CA VAL A 20 -22.42 7.38 -63.43
C VAL A 20 -21.22 6.48 -63.19
N ALA A 21 -20.01 7.00 -63.35
CA ALA A 21 -18.83 6.32 -62.88
C ALA A 21 -18.92 6.28 -61.32
N CYS A 22 -19.21 5.10 -60.74
CA CYS A 22 -18.96 4.88 -59.32
C CYS A 22 -17.47 4.96 -59.11
N ASP A 23 -17.00 5.99 -58.37
CA ASP A 23 -15.65 5.96 -57.81
C ASP A 23 -15.48 4.68 -57.00
N PRO A 24 -14.39 3.96 -57.11
CA PRO A 24 -14.13 2.81 -56.24
C PRO A 24 -14.18 3.29 -54.78
N PRO A 25 -14.75 2.48 -53.85
CA PRO A 25 -14.76 2.86 -52.47
C PRO A 25 -13.33 3.16 -52.01
N PRO A 26 -13.13 4.17 -51.14
CA PRO A 26 -11.81 4.48 -50.63
C PRO A 26 -11.18 3.21 -50.09
N ALA A 27 -9.89 3.03 -50.38
CA ALA A 27 -9.15 1.87 -49.86
C ALA A 27 -9.31 1.82 -48.34
N PRO A 28 -9.56 0.64 -47.74
CA PRO A 28 -9.66 0.51 -46.31
C PRO A 28 -8.38 1.10 -45.68
N PRO A 29 -8.50 1.79 -44.53
CA PRO A 29 -7.33 2.30 -43.83
C PRO A 29 -6.34 1.14 -43.58
N PRO A 30 -5.02 1.40 -43.67
CA PRO A 30 -4.02 0.39 -43.45
C PRO A 30 -4.23 -0.25 -42.07
N ALA A 31 -4.00 -1.56 -42.02
CA ALA A 31 -4.12 -2.31 -40.75
C ALA A 31 -3.02 -1.81 -39.78
N ASP A 32 -3.41 -1.44 -38.58
CA ASP A 32 -2.52 -0.93 -37.54
C ASP A 32 -2.31 -1.99 -36.44
N ALA A 33 -1.07 -2.47 -36.31
CA ALA A 33 -0.62 -3.42 -35.29
C ALA A 33 0.34 -2.74 -34.29
N THR A 34 0.18 -1.43 -34.04
CA THR A 34 1.04 -0.71 -33.13
C THR A 34 0.43 -0.55 -31.74
N LEU A 35 1.30 -0.41 -30.73
CA LEU A 35 0.92 -0.02 -29.38
C LEU A 35 0.95 1.50 -29.25
N GLN A 36 0.03 2.04 -28.48
CA GLN A 36 0.03 3.41 -27.97
C GLN A 36 0.92 3.52 -26.71
N SER A 37 0.91 2.48 -25.86
CA SER A 37 1.70 2.43 -24.63
C SER A 37 2.07 1.01 -24.24
N LEU A 38 3.19 0.88 -23.51
CA LEU A 38 3.70 -0.34 -22.92
C LEU A 38 4.30 -0.01 -21.55
N THR A 39 3.79 -0.63 -20.47
CA THR A 39 4.26 -0.40 -19.10
C THR A 39 4.41 -1.71 -18.34
N LEU A 40 5.22 -1.68 -17.30
CA LEU A 40 5.45 -2.79 -16.38
C LEU A 40 4.83 -2.48 -15.02
N SER A 41 4.38 -3.50 -14.29
CA SER A 41 3.79 -3.34 -12.95
C SER A 41 4.79 -2.89 -11.89
N THR A 42 6.07 -3.13 -12.10
CA THR A 42 7.18 -2.75 -11.22
C THR A 42 8.37 -2.38 -12.08
N GLY A 43 9.08 -1.31 -11.72
CA GLY A 43 10.14 -0.73 -12.54
C GLY A 43 9.60 0.03 -13.75
N ALA A 44 10.50 0.43 -14.63
CA ALA A 44 10.19 1.14 -15.87
C ALA A 44 11.00 0.55 -17.02
N LEU A 45 10.60 0.82 -18.25
CA LEU A 45 11.46 0.60 -19.41
C LEU A 45 12.65 1.56 -19.32
N ASP A 46 13.85 1.10 -19.65
CA ASP A 46 15.09 1.93 -19.62
C ASP A 46 15.04 3.10 -20.61
N GLN A 47 14.13 3.01 -21.58
CA GLN A 47 13.90 4.06 -22.58
C GLN A 47 12.41 4.38 -22.70
N THR A 48 12.09 5.63 -22.99
CA THR A 48 10.70 6.06 -23.23
C THR A 48 10.09 5.23 -24.35
N PHE A 49 8.85 4.77 -24.16
CA PHE A 49 8.13 3.99 -25.15
C PHE A 49 7.92 4.80 -26.45
N ASP A 50 8.24 4.19 -27.60
CA ASP A 50 7.99 4.70 -28.95
C ASP A 50 7.36 3.58 -29.80
N PRO A 51 6.17 3.76 -30.38
CA PRO A 51 5.52 2.76 -31.23
C PRO A 51 6.36 2.21 -32.37
N ALA A 52 7.35 2.96 -32.83
CA ALA A 52 8.26 2.53 -33.91
C ALA A 52 9.34 1.56 -33.42
N VAL A 53 9.72 1.62 -32.16
CA VAL A 53 10.71 0.73 -31.53
C VAL A 53 10.05 -0.59 -31.16
N SER A 54 10.74 -1.70 -31.41
CA SER A 54 10.24 -3.04 -31.13
C SER A 54 11.03 -3.83 -30.07
N ALA A 55 12.12 -3.27 -29.54
CA ALA A 55 12.93 -3.89 -28.51
C ALA A 55 13.21 -2.89 -27.38
N TYR A 56 12.94 -3.32 -26.15
CA TYR A 56 13.10 -2.56 -24.94
C TYR A 56 13.92 -3.33 -23.93
N THR A 57 14.62 -2.63 -23.06
CA THR A 57 15.27 -3.21 -21.89
C THR A 57 14.61 -2.71 -20.60
N ALA A 58 14.71 -3.49 -19.55
CA ALA A 58 14.27 -3.14 -18.19
C ALA A 58 15.09 -3.92 -17.17
N ALA A 59 15.16 -3.42 -15.95
CA ALA A 59 15.79 -4.10 -14.82
C ALA A 59 14.75 -4.38 -13.71
N ALA A 60 14.96 -5.48 -13.00
CA ALA A 60 14.20 -5.84 -11.81
C ALA A 60 15.16 -6.28 -10.71
N THR A 61 14.86 -5.91 -9.46
CA THR A 61 15.65 -6.33 -8.30
C THR A 61 15.49 -7.83 -8.03
N PHE A 62 16.42 -8.42 -7.27
CA PHE A 62 16.36 -9.82 -6.86
C PHE A 62 15.01 -10.20 -6.20
N LEU A 63 14.40 -9.30 -5.43
CA LEU A 63 13.13 -9.55 -4.73
C LEU A 63 11.89 -9.56 -5.65
N THR A 64 12.03 -9.06 -6.89
CA THR A 64 10.93 -9.06 -7.88
C THR A 64 10.85 -10.42 -8.56
N THR A 65 9.99 -11.30 -8.06
CA THR A 65 9.86 -12.69 -8.59
C THR A 65 8.86 -12.83 -9.72
N SER A 66 8.04 -11.82 -9.98
CA SER A 66 7.09 -11.77 -11.10
C SER A 66 6.78 -10.35 -11.51
N ILE A 67 6.27 -10.19 -12.75
CA ILE A 67 5.87 -8.90 -13.29
C ILE A 67 4.59 -9.05 -14.11
N LYS A 68 3.80 -7.97 -14.23
CA LYS A 68 2.70 -7.86 -15.18
C LYS A 68 3.03 -6.81 -16.24
N VAL A 69 2.51 -7.00 -17.44
CA VAL A 69 2.66 -6.08 -18.56
C VAL A 69 1.31 -5.50 -18.91
N THR A 70 1.23 -4.18 -19.07
CA THR A 70 0.06 -3.47 -19.59
C THR A 70 0.40 -2.88 -20.94
N ALA A 71 -0.31 -3.30 -21.99
CA ALA A 71 -0.12 -2.87 -23.35
C ALA A 71 -1.44 -2.30 -23.92
N THR A 72 -1.39 -1.07 -24.44
CA THR A 72 -2.56 -0.41 -25.05
C THR A 72 -2.34 -0.30 -26.54
N THR A 73 -3.26 -0.82 -27.37
CA THR A 73 -3.17 -0.74 -28.85
C THR A 73 -3.56 0.64 -29.37
N THR A 74 -2.99 1.04 -30.48
CA THR A 74 -3.36 2.28 -31.20
C THR A 74 -4.74 2.11 -31.85
N ASP A 75 -4.98 0.97 -32.51
CA ASP A 75 -6.33 0.61 -33.04
C ASP A 75 -7.05 -0.23 -31.99
N ALA A 76 -8.22 0.24 -31.52
CA ALA A 76 -9.05 -0.48 -30.54
C ALA A 76 -9.57 -1.84 -31.05
N ALA A 77 -9.54 -2.09 -32.37
CA ALA A 77 -9.92 -3.36 -32.97
C ALA A 77 -8.74 -4.36 -33.10
N ALA A 78 -7.52 -3.96 -32.73
CA ALA A 78 -6.37 -4.85 -32.69
C ALA A 78 -6.40 -5.69 -31.41
N SER A 79 -5.87 -6.92 -31.47
CA SER A 79 -5.71 -7.81 -30.32
C SER A 79 -4.27 -7.80 -29.79
N VAL A 80 -4.09 -8.11 -28.51
CA VAL A 80 -2.79 -8.20 -27.83
C VAL A 80 -2.64 -9.58 -27.23
N GLU A 81 -1.46 -10.15 -27.37
CA GLU A 81 -1.01 -11.31 -26.63
C GLU A 81 0.32 -11.00 -25.89
N VAL A 82 0.41 -11.43 -24.64
CA VAL A 82 1.65 -11.35 -23.85
C VAL A 82 2.14 -12.77 -23.61
N ASN A 83 3.33 -13.08 -24.13
CA ASN A 83 3.89 -14.45 -24.13
C ASN A 83 2.91 -15.50 -24.66
N GLY A 84 2.11 -15.16 -25.69
CA GLY A 84 1.12 -16.02 -26.31
C GLY A 84 -0.21 -16.14 -25.54
N ALA A 85 -0.39 -15.44 -24.43
CA ALA A 85 -1.64 -15.36 -23.70
C ALA A 85 -2.43 -14.10 -24.10
N PRO A 86 -3.71 -14.20 -24.49
CA PRO A 86 -4.50 -13.04 -24.90
C PRO A 86 -4.79 -12.13 -23.72
N VAL A 87 -4.62 -10.82 -23.94
CA VAL A 87 -4.85 -9.76 -22.94
C VAL A 87 -5.69 -8.66 -23.57
N ALA A 88 -6.66 -8.13 -22.84
CA ALA A 88 -7.43 -6.98 -23.32
C ALA A 88 -6.53 -5.73 -23.41
N SER A 89 -6.68 -4.93 -24.46
CA SER A 89 -5.95 -3.68 -24.63
C SER A 89 -6.13 -2.76 -23.41
N GLY A 90 -5.03 -2.33 -22.83
CA GLY A 90 -5.01 -1.50 -21.62
C GLY A 90 -5.20 -2.23 -20.30
N ALA A 91 -5.45 -3.55 -20.32
CA ALA A 91 -5.47 -4.37 -19.11
C ALA A 91 -4.07 -4.94 -18.78
N ALA A 92 -3.83 -5.22 -17.51
CA ALA A 92 -2.61 -5.90 -17.08
C ALA A 92 -2.69 -7.40 -17.43
N SER A 93 -1.56 -7.97 -17.86
CA SER A 93 -1.43 -9.42 -18.05
C SER A 93 -1.55 -10.19 -16.73
N GLU A 94 -1.69 -11.51 -16.82
CA GLU A 94 -1.36 -12.39 -15.69
C GLU A 94 0.10 -12.17 -15.25
N ALA A 95 0.40 -12.57 -14.00
CA ALA A 95 1.75 -12.45 -13.46
C ALA A 95 2.71 -13.36 -14.24
N ILE A 96 3.76 -12.79 -14.80
CA ILE A 96 4.82 -13.49 -15.51
C ILE A 96 5.94 -13.76 -14.52
N PRO A 97 6.25 -15.02 -14.20
CA PRO A 97 7.37 -15.33 -13.32
C PRO A 97 8.71 -14.92 -13.95
N LEU A 98 9.64 -14.47 -13.12
CA LEU A 98 10.97 -14.03 -13.53
C LEU A 98 12.02 -14.97 -12.95
N ASP A 99 12.84 -15.55 -13.81
CA ASP A 99 14.08 -16.22 -13.43
C ASP A 99 15.19 -15.20 -13.14
N GLU A 100 16.21 -15.57 -12.34
CA GLU A 100 17.41 -14.75 -12.19
C GLU A 100 18.12 -14.59 -13.55
N GLY A 101 18.61 -13.38 -13.83
CA GLY A 101 19.22 -13.03 -15.11
C GLY A 101 18.20 -12.57 -16.15
N VAL A 102 18.40 -12.94 -17.41
CA VAL A 102 17.66 -12.39 -18.54
C VAL A 102 16.34 -13.12 -18.75
N ASN A 103 15.24 -12.34 -18.76
CA ASN A 103 13.89 -12.77 -19.08
C ASN A 103 13.42 -12.07 -20.35
N MET A 104 12.82 -12.81 -21.28
CA MET A 104 12.29 -12.26 -22.52
C MET A 104 10.77 -12.27 -22.47
N ILE A 105 10.16 -11.10 -22.61
CA ILE A 105 8.72 -10.93 -22.63
C ILE A 105 8.33 -10.43 -24.00
N ASN A 106 7.49 -11.16 -24.72
CA ASN A 106 7.00 -10.80 -26.02
C ASN A 106 5.55 -10.29 -25.93
N VAL A 107 5.32 -9.11 -26.51
CA VAL A 107 3.98 -8.53 -26.66
C VAL A 107 3.68 -8.51 -28.16
N GLU A 108 2.79 -9.39 -28.62
CA GLU A 108 2.35 -9.44 -30.01
C GLU A 108 1.05 -8.69 -30.17
N VAL A 109 1.02 -7.78 -31.13
CA VAL A 109 -0.17 -7.04 -31.53
C VAL A 109 -0.59 -7.52 -32.91
N THR A 110 -1.82 -7.97 -33.04
CA THR A 110 -2.41 -8.36 -34.32
C THR A 110 -3.51 -7.38 -34.71
N ALA A 111 -3.37 -6.75 -35.86
CA ALA A 111 -4.34 -5.81 -36.39
C ALA A 111 -5.69 -6.52 -36.71
N LYS A 112 -6.74 -5.73 -36.88
CA LYS A 112 -8.10 -6.20 -37.18
C LYS A 112 -8.24 -7.06 -38.44
N ASP A 113 -7.24 -7.00 -39.34
CA ASP A 113 -7.20 -7.84 -40.54
C ASP A 113 -6.79 -9.31 -40.28
N ASN A 114 -6.35 -9.61 -39.05
CA ASN A 114 -5.83 -10.90 -38.58
C ASN A 114 -4.61 -11.41 -39.39
N THR A 115 -3.94 -10.55 -40.12
CA THR A 115 -2.78 -10.90 -40.97
C THR A 115 -1.57 -10.02 -40.72
N THR A 116 -1.78 -8.77 -40.29
CA THR A 116 -0.73 -7.84 -39.95
C THR A 116 -0.44 -7.93 -38.47
N SER A 117 0.79 -8.30 -38.09
CA SER A 117 1.21 -8.33 -36.67
C SER A 117 2.52 -7.59 -36.45
N LYS A 118 2.74 -7.15 -35.21
CA LYS A 118 3.99 -6.56 -34.72
C LYS A 118 4.31 -7.10 -33.33
N VAL A 119 5.55 -7.49 -33.14
CA VAL A 119 6.04 -7.96 -31.84
C VAL A 119 6.90 -6.87 -31.20
N TYR A 120 6.60 -6.53 -29.94
CA TYR A 120 7.42 -5.74 -29.06
C TYR A 120 8.05 -6.68 -28.03
N GLN A 121 9.37 -6.63 -27.92
CA GLN A 121 10.11 -7.48 -27.00
C GLN A 121 10.66 -6.64 -25.84
N VAL A 122 10.40 -7.07 -24.59
CA VAL A 122 11.04 -6.53 -23.41
C VAL A 122 12.08 -7.54 -22.91
N ILE A 123 13.34 -7.15 -22.91
CA ILE A 123 14.46 -7.90 -22.33
C ILE A 123 14.64 -7.37 -20.91
N LEU A 124 14.10 -8.10 -19.91
CA LEU A 124 14.16 -7.74 -18.52
C LEU A 124 15.25 -8.55 -17.82
N THR A 125 16.21 -7.86 -17.21
CA THR A 125 17.25 -8.50 -16.40
C THR A 125 16.86 -8.42 -14.92
N ARG A 126 16.61 -9.56 -14.30
CA ARG A 126 16.43 -9.69 -12.85
C ARG A 126 17.76 -9.95 -12.19
N ASP A 127 18.07 -9.16 -11.16
CA ASP A 127 19.27 -9.35 -10.35
C ASP A 127 19.37 -10.78 -9.79
N SER A 128 20.58 -11.29 -9.64
CA SER A 128 20.82 -12.58 -9.00
C SER A 128 20.96 -12.44 -7.48
N ALA A 129 20.76 -13.54 -6.76
CA ALA A 129 20.98 -13.59 -5.30
C ALA A 129 22.38 -13.12 -4.90
N SER A 130 23.39 -13.32 -5.77
CA SER A 130 24.78 -12.87 -5.54
C SER A 130 24.95 -11.35 -5.57
N GLN A 131 23.97 -10.61 -6.11
CA GLN A 131 23.95 -9.13 -6.13
C GLN A 131 23.15 -8.54 -4.96
N PHE A 132 22.42 -9.40 -4.19
CA PHE A 132 21.76 -8.98 -2.97
C PHE A 132 22.81 -8.80 -1.87
N ALA A 133 23.14 -7.55 -1.56
CA ALA A 133 24.17 -7.19 -0.59
C ALA A 133 23.60 -6.27 0.49
N GLN A 134 24.20 -6.35 1.69
CA GLN A 134 23.89 -5.37 2.74
C GLN A 134 24.30 -3.97 2.26
N GLN A 135 23.31 -3.07 2.14
CA GLN A 135 23.54 -1.68 1.71
C GLN A 135 24.07 -0.83 2.88
N ALA A 136 23.53 -1.01 4.10
CA ALA A 136 23.91 -0.24 5.25
C ALA A 136 23.84 -1.04 6.55
N TYR A 137 24.60 -0.60 7.54
CA TYR A 137 24.44 -0.94 8.95
C TYR A 137 24.05 0.32 9.70
N VAL A 138 22.84 0.37 10.22
CA VAL A 138 22.24 1.56 10.82
C VAL A 138 22.25 1.42 12.34
N LYS A 139 22.63 2.49 13.05
CA LYS A 139 22.64 2.59 14.52
C LYS A 139 22.03 3.91 14.98
N ALA A 140 21.56 3.94 16.21
CA ALA A 140 21.16 5.17 16.90
C ALA A 140 22.30 6.19 16.92
N SER A 141 21.97 7.49 16.92
CA SER A 141 22.96 8.58 17.08
C SER A 141 23.55 8.65 18.49
N ASN A 142 22.84 8.13 19.49
CA ASN A 142 23.22 8.07 20.92
C ASN A 142 23.12 6.63 21.46
N PRO A 143 23.79 5.63 20.87
CA PRO A 143 23.58 4.23 21.24
C PRO A 143 24.04 3.98 22.67
N GLN A 144 23.18 3.37 23.46
CA GLN A 144 23.52 2.87 24.80
C GLN A 144 23.17 1.40 24.93
N GLN A 145 23.67 0.78 26.01
CA GLN A 145 23.35 -0.59 26.32
C GLN A 145 21.89 -0.66 26.76
N ASP A 146 21.17 -1.66 26.28
CA ASP A 146 19.78 -1.96 26.61
C ASP A 146 18.72 -0.99 26.04
N ASP A 147 19.06 -0.01 25.18
CA ASP A 147 18.08 0.85 24.47
C ASP A 147 17.15 0.08 23.53
N TRP A 148 17.52 -1.12 23.13
CA TRP A 148 16.79 -1.98 22.18
C TRP A 148 16.52 -1.31 20.83
N PHE A 149 17.47 -0.54 20.30
CA PHE A 149 17.38 0.00 18.95
C PHE A 149 17.18 -1.12 17.92
N GLY A 150 16.16 -1.00 17.09
CA GLY A 150 15.78 -2.03 16.11
C GLY A 150 14.68 -2.98 16.61
N TYR A 151 14.04 -2.69 17.74
CA TYR A 151 12.92 -3.48 18.24
C TYR A 151 11.74 -3.45 17.28
N SER A 152 11.37 -2.30 16.76
CA SER A 152 10.36 -2.10 15.74
C SER A 152 10.93 -1.39 14.52
N LEU A 153 10.43 -1.72 13.33
CA LEU A 153 10.91 -1.19 12.05
C LEU A 153 9.72 -0.91 11.12
N ALA A 154 9.77 0.23 10.45
CA ALA A 154 8.88 0.52 9.30
C ALA A 154 9.70 1.12 8.17
N LEU A 155 9.45 0.66 6.94
CA LEU A 155 10.15 1.12 5.74
C LEU A 155 9.11 1.46 4.68
N ASP A 156 9.13 2.70 4.20
CA ASP A 156 8.35 3.12 3.03
C ASP A 156 9.23 3.95 2.09
N GLY A 157 9.43 3.43 0.88
CA GLY A 157 10.33 4.01 -0.11
C GLY A 157 11.76 4.20 0.42
N ASP A 158 12.18 5.45 0.53
CA ASP A 158 13.49 5.85 1.02
C ASP A 158 13.49 6.33 2.49
N THR A 159 12.43 6.05 3.24
CA THR A 159 12.29 6.43 4.65
C THR A 159 12.22 5.18 5.52
N LEU A 160 13.09 5.12 6.55
CA LEU A 160 13.15 4.05 7.55
C LEU A 160 12.91 4.65 8.93
N ALA A 161 11.91 4.16 9.66
CA ALA A 161 11.71 4.43 11.08
C ALA A 161 12.17 3.23 11.92
N VAL A 162 12.86 3.49 13.02
CA VAL A 162 13.43 2.48 13.92
C VAL A 162 13.09 2.83 15.35
N GLY A 163 12.37 1.96 16.04
CA GLY A 163 12.06 2.08 17.45
C GLY A 163 13.21 1.60 18.35
N ALA A 164 13.38 2.31 19.47
CA ALA A 164 14.29 1.99 20.58
C ALA A 164 13.49 2.18 21.87
N LEU A 165 12.68 1.17 22.22
CA LEU A 165 11.63 1.30 23.24
C LEU A 165 12.15 1.45 24.68
N GLN A 166 13.42 1.20 24.92
CA GLN A 166 14.08 1.37 26.22
C GLN A 166 15.12 2.49 26.21
N GLU A 167 15.06 3.42 25.28
CA GLU A 167 15.89 4.63 25.29
C GLU A 167 15.44 5.55 26.44
N ASP A 168 16.40 6.09 27.21
CA ASP A 168 16.20 6.64 28.54
C ASP A 168 16.14 8.16 28.63
N SER A 169 16.24 8.91 27.51
CA SER A 169 16.25 10.37 27.59
C SER A 169 14.89 10.96 27.98
N SER A 170 14.92 12.03 28.77
CA SER A 170 13.71 12.78 29.17
C SER A 170 13.29 13.86 28.16
N GLY A 171 13.91 13.91 26.99
CA GLY A 171 13.52 14.83 25.92
C GLY A 171 12.10 14.55 25.45
N THR A 172 11.40 15.57 24.95
CA THR A 172 10.06 15.45 24.39
C THR A 172 9.99 16.06 22.99
N GLY A 173 9.19 15.47 22.09
CA GLY A 173 9.00 15.96 20.72
C GLY A 173 10.13 15.60 19.75
N VAL A 174 10.29 16.38 18.68
CA VAL A 174 11.18 16.05 17.57
C VAL A 174 12.48 16.83 17.62
N ASN A 175 13.62 16.14 17.55
CA ASN A 175 14.98 16.72 17.56
C ASN A 175 15.23 17.66 18.72
N THR A 176 14.58 17.44 19.86
CA THR A 176 14.67 18.25 21.07
C THR A 176 15.35 17.47 22.19
N GLY A 177 15.79 18.20 23.20
CA GLY A 177 16.38 17.62 24.40
C GLY A 177 17.82 17.17 24.23
N ASN A 178 18.37 16.65 25.32
CA ASN A 178 19.70 16.06 25.37
C ASN A 178 19.58 14.54 25.20
N GLN A 179 19.88 14.03 24.04
CA GLN A 179 19.85 12.59 23.75
C GLN A 179 20.81 11.74 24.60
N ALA A 180 21.73 12.38 25.30
CA ALA A 180 22.63 11.72 26.25
C ALA A 180 22.13 11.76 27.70
N ASP A 181 20.95 12.34 27.94
CA ASP A 181 20.27 12.31 29.23
C ASP A 181 19.58 10.96 29.43
N ASN A 182 19.68 10.38 30.62
CA ASN A 182 19.09 9.09 30.98
C ASN A 182 18.17 9.19 32.19
N SER A 183 17.46 10.29 32.30
CA SER A 183 16.66 10.58 33.50
C SER A 183 15.20 10.05 33.40
N ALA A 184 14.77 9.51 32.23
CA ALA A 184 13.47 8.92 32.03
C ALA A 184 13.64 7.47 31.52
N ALA A 185 13.96 6.55 32.44
CA ALA A 185 14.23 5.15 32.12
C ALA A 185 13.10 4.52 31.29
N ASP A 186 13.45 3.78 30.22
CA ASP A 186 12.51 3.08 29.33
C ASP A 186 11.42 3.99 28.72
N SER A 187 11.64 5.30 28.59
CA SER A 187 10.66 6.21 27.98
C SER A 187 10.50 5.97 26.47
N GLY A 188 11.55 5.47 25.82
CA GLY A 188 11.61 5.08 24.43
C GLY A 188 11.81 6.22 23.43
N ALA A 189 12.29 5.87 22.24
CA ALA A 189 12.53 6.80 21.14
C ALA A 189 12.29 6.15 19.78
N VAL A 190 12.10 6.99 18.74
CA VAL A 190 12.10 6.57 17.33
C VAL A 190 13.13 7.39 16.55
N TYR A 191 13.91 6.71 15.74
CA TYR A 191 14.90 7.32 14.85
C TYR A 191 14.42 7.19 13.42
N VAL A 192 14.38 8.28 12.68
CA VAL A 192 14.00 8.29 11.26
C VAL A 192 15.23 8.53 10.41
N PHE A 193 15.44 7.66 9.45
CA PHE A 193 16.51 7.74 8.46
C PHE A 193 15.93 7.91 7.06
N VAL A 194 16.63 8.67 6.23
CA VAL A 194 16.30 8.84 4.82
C VAL A 194 17.46 8.40 3.95
N ARG A 195 17.14 7.79 2.80
CA ARG A 195 18.11 7.33 1.83
C ARG A 195 18.21 8.29 0.64
N SER A 196 19.44 8.57 0.21
CA SER A 196 19.74 9.25 -1.04
C SER A 196 20.79 8.47 -1.79
N GLY A 197 20.40 7.87 -2.91
CA GLY A 197 21.23 6.86 -3.58
C GLY A 197 21.48 5.65 -2.65
N ASP A 198 22.76 5.36 -2.37
CA ASP A 198 23.16 4.27 -1.49
C ASP A 198 23.45 4.72 -0.03
N THR A 199 23.19 5.98 0.28
CA THR A 199 23.55 6.56 1.59
C THR A 199 22.31 6.81 2.43
N TRP A 200 22.29 6.22 3.65
CA TRP A 200 21.31 6.48 4.69
C TRP A 200 21.82 7.54 5.64
N THR A 201 20.98 8.52 5.97
CA THR A 201 21.27 9.58 6.94
C THR A 201 20.13 9.73 7.92
N GLN A 202 20.45 9.92 9.22
CA GLN A 202 19.42 10.21 10.21
C GLN A 202 18.81 11.58 9.93
N GLN A 203 17.49 11.63 9.79
CA GLN A 203 16.72 12.85 9.57
C GLN A 203 16.10 13.36 10.88
N ALA A 204 15.61 12.45 11.73
CA ALA A 204 14.96 12.82 12.99
C ALA A 204 15.27 11.84 14.12
N TYR A 205 15.22 12.39 15.33
CA TYR A 205 15.10 11.72 16.61
C TYR A 205 13.80 12.18 17.24
N ILE A 206 12.92 11.26 17.56
CA ILE A 206 11.53 11.54 17.96
C ILE A 206 11.24 10.90 19.31
N LYS A 207 10.66 11.68 20.21
CA LYS A 207 10.15 11.29 21.54
C LYS A 207 8.66 11.58 21.60
N ALA A 208 7.96 10.93 22.52
CA ALA A 208 6.60 11.33 22.91
C ALA A 208 6.57 12.79 23.39
N SER A 209 5.49 13.50 23.15
CA SER A 209 5.28 14.87 23.61
C SER A 209 5.20 14.98 25.14
N ASN A 210 4.80 13.89 25.81
CA ASN A 210 4.66 13.72 27.27
C ASN A 210 5.54 12.57 27.80
N ALA A 211 6.73 12.32 27.20
CA ALA A 211 7.57 11.17 27.53
C ALA A 211 7.72 10.95 29.05
N GLY A 212 7.13 9.89 29.55
CA GLY A 212 7.23 9.38 30.91
C GLY A 212 8.21 8.21 31.01
N ALA A 213 8.73 7.95 32.21
CA ALA A 213 9.57 6.78 32.44
C ALA A 213 8.72 5.52 32.39
N GLY A 214 9.12 4.56 31.54
CA GLY A 214 8.41 3.30 31.37
C GLY A 214 7.46 3.24 30.18
N ASP A 215 7.11 4.35 29.51
CA ASP A 215 6.08 4.45 28.44
C ASP A 215 6.36 3.57 27.24
N ARG A 216 7.64 3.28 26.95
CA ARG A 216 8.08 2.48 25.80
C ARG A 216 7.65 3.02 24.45
N PHE A 217 7.75 4.33 24.22
CA PHE A 217 7.53 4.92 22.92
C PHE A 217 8.44 4.28 21.86
N GLY A 218 7.88 3.92 20.72
CA GLY A 218 8.59 3.13 19.70
C GLY A 218 8.45 1.63 19.87
N TYR A 219 7.53 1.16 20.71
CA TYR A 219 7.16 -0.27 20.80
C TYR A 219 6.66 -0.79 19.46
N SER A 220 5.82 -0.07 18.79
CA SER A 220 5.35 -0.32 17.44
C SER A 220 5.52 0.92 16.56
N VAL A 221 5.83 0.74 15.28
CA VAL A 221 5.95 1.83 14.31
C VAL A 221 5.32 1.45 12.97
N ALA A 222 4.69 2.40 12.30
CA ALA A 222 4.20 2.26 10.93
C ALA A 222 4.46 3.54 10.13
N LEU A 223 4.82 3.38 8.85
CA LEU A 223 5.04 4.47 7.89
C LEU A 223 4.13 4.31 6.68
N SER A 224 3.57 5.41 6.22
CA SER A 224 2.92 5.52 4.92
C SER A 224 3.17 6.92 4.35
N GLY A 225 3.99 7.04 3.32
CA GLY A 225 4.44 8.31 2.77
C GLY A 225 5.13 9.18 3.81
N ASP A 226 4.55 10.35 4.06
CA ASP A 226 5.04 11.33 5.03
C ASP A 226 4.34 11.23 6.41
N THR A 227 3.66 10.12 6.69
CA THR A 227 2.97 9.87 7.97
C THR A 227 3.65 8.74 8.72
N LEU A 228 3.97 8.97 10.00
CA LEU A 228 4.54 8.00 10.94
C LEU A 228 3.60 7.84 12.14
N ALA A 229 3.18 6.62 12.45
CA ALA A 229 2.50 6.28 13.69
C ALA A 229 3.45 5.51 14.62
N VAL A 230 3.40 5.84 15.92
CA VAL A 230 4.26 5.25 16.96
C VAL A 230 3.43 4.88 18.17
N GLY A 231 3.50 3.63 18.59
CA GLY A 231 2.89 3.14 19.82
C GLY A 231 3.79 3.29 21.04
N ALA A 232 3.17 3.62 22.19
CA ALA A 232 3.73 3.65 23.54
C ALA A 232 2.79 2.88 24.48
N ILE A 233 3.05 1.59 24.64
CA ILE A 233 2.08 0.64 25.25
C ILE A 233 1.86 0.84 26.74
N PHE A 234 2.77 1.50 27.43
CA PHE A 234 2.71 1.74 28.85
C PHE A 234 2.55 3.23 29.20
N GLU A 235 2.11 4.02 28.23
CA GLU A 235 1.71 5.39 28.49
C GLU A 235 0.45 5.39 29.39
N ASP A 236 0.42 6.27 30.40
CA ASP A 236 -0.43 6.13 31.59
C ASP A 236 -1.66 7.08 31.62
N SER A 237 -1.92 7.87 30.58
CA SER A 237 -3.09 8.77 30.56
C SER A 237 -4.41 8.01 30.48
N ASP A 238 -5.44 8.45 31.22
CA ASP A 238 -6.82 7.97 31.13
C ASP A 238 -7.65 8.70 30.04
N ALA A 239 -7.04 9.62 29.30
CA ALA A 239 -7.70 10.31 28.19
C ALA A 239 -8.30 9.31 27.18
N THR A 240 -9.35 9.74 26.49
CA THR A 240 -10.01 8.94 25.45
C THR A 240 -10.03 9.64 24.12
N GLY A 241 -9.98 8.88 23.02
CA GLY A 241 -10.08 9.40 21.66
C GLY A 241 -8.85 10.19 21.19
N VAL A 242 -9.05 11.27 20.46
CA VAL A 242 -7.96 11.99 19.78
C VAL A 242 -7.68 13.34 20.46
N ASN A 243 -6.40 13.63 20.73
CA ASN A 243 -5.91 14.87 21.32
C ASN A 243 -6.52 15.20 22.70
N GLY A 244 -6.74 14.16 23.52
CA GLY A 244 -7.09 14.31 24.93
C GLY A 244 -5.95 14.84 25.80
N ASP A 245 -6.16 14.88 27.13
CA ASP A 245 -5.14 15.32 28.08
C ASP A 245 -4.01 14.31 28.17
N GLN A 246 -2.80 14.67 27.78
CA GLN A 246 -1.62 13.82 27.78
C GLN A 246 -0.85 13.89 29.13
N LEU A 247 -1.24 14.76 30.04
CA LEU A 247 -0.51 15.02 31.29
C LEU A 247 -1.14 14.30 32.47
N ASP A 248 -2.19 13.57 32.24
CA ASP A 248 -2.85 12.72 33.20
C ASP A 248 -2.16 11.35 33.19
N ASP A 249 -1.89 10.78 34.35
CA ASP A 249 -1.24 9.48 34.55
C ASP A 249 -2.15 8.52 35.37
N ASP A 250 -3.47 8.70 35.35
CA ASP A 250 -4.42 7.90 36.12
C ASP A 250 -4.80 6.55 35.43
N GLY A 251 -4.49 6.42 34.13
CA GLY A 251 -4.76 5.20 33.31
C GLY A 251 -3.54 4.30 33.13
N VAL A 252 -3.05 3.67 34.22
CA VAL A 252 -1.78 2.92 34.23
C VAL A 252 -1.69 1.87 33.10
N ASN A 253 -0.64 2.00 32.24
CA ASN A 253 -0.40 1.11 31.09
C ASN A 253 -1.59 1.00 30.11
N SER A 254 -2.42 2.04 30.01
CA SER A 254 -3.52 2.05 29.04
C SER A 254 -3.02 2.13 27.59
N GLY A 255 -1.89 2.78 27.38
CA GLY A 255 -1.20 2.92 26.11
C GLY A 255 -1.69 4.07 25.23
N ALA A 256 -0.85 4.52 24.32
CA ALA A 256 -1.14 5.60 23.38
C ALA A 256 -0.50 5.37 22.01
N VAL A 257 -1.01 6.07 20.99
CA VAL A 257 -0.37 6.19 19.68
C VAL A 257 -0.18 7.66 19.33
N TYR A 258 1.02 7.99 18.86
CA TYR A 258 1.39 9.32 18.40
C TYR A 258 1.53 9.31 16.89
N VAL A 259 0.91 10.26 16.22
CA VAL A 259 1.03 10.40 14.77
C VAL A 259 1.84 11.65 14.44
N PHE A 260 2.86 11.47 13.62
CA PHE A 260 3.73 12.53 13.12
C PHE A 260 3.56 12.66 11.61
N VAL A 261 3.67 13.89 11.12
CA VAL A 261 3.69 14.20 9.68
C VAL A 261 4.96 14.93 9.31
N ARG A 262 5.44 14.70 8.09
CA ARG A 262 6.65 15.30 7.56
C ARG A 262 6.31 16.34 6.49
N ASP A 263 6.92 17.53 6.63
CA ASP A 263 6.98 18.54 5.57
C ASP A 263 8.45 18.80 5.23
N GLY A 264 8.85 18.39 4.03
CA GLY A 264 10.25 18.40 3.61
C GLY A 264 11.14 17.51 4.49
N ALA A 265 11.96 18.11 5.34
CA ALA A 265 12.82 17.40 6.31
C ALA A 265 12.34 17.51 7.75
N THR A 266 11.22 18.18 8.00
CA THR A 266 10.72 18.48 9.34
C THR A 266 9.55 17.59 9.70
N TRP A 267 9.68 16.85 10.79
CA TRP A 267 8.60 16.06 11.39
C TRP A 267 7.91 16.87 12.48
N THR A 268 6.58 16.81 12.54
CA THR A 268 5.76 17.45 13.58
C THR A 268 4.70 16.48 14.07
N GLN A 269 4.40 16.49 15.37
CA GLN A 269 3.29 15.70 15.90
C GLN A 269 1.97 16.29 15.39
N GLN A 270 1.13 15.47 14.77
CA GLN A 270 -0.19 15.84 14.28
C GLN A 270 -1.29 15.41 15.25
N ALA A 271 -1.13 14.22 15.88
CA ALA A 271 -2.14 13.70 16.80
C ALA A 271 -1.51 12.89 17.94
N TYR A 272 -2.22 12.88 19.06
CA TYR A 272 -2.12 11.95 20.17
C TYR A 272 -3.42 11.17 20.22
N ILE A 273 -3.37 9.85 20.22
CA ILE A 273 -4.54 8.99 20.04
C ILE A 273 -4.59 7.96 21.16
N LYS A 274 -5.75 7.85 21.78
CA LYS A 274 -6.13 6.85 22.80
C LYS A 274 -7.30 6.01 22.33
N ALA A 275 -7.57 4.90 22.98
CA ALA A 275 -8.78 4.14 22.80
C ALA A 275 -10.01 4.99 23.15
N SER A 276 -11.16 4.70 22.56
CA SER A 276 -12.43 5.34 22.91
C SER A 276 -12.97 4.90 24.28
N ASN A 277 -12.53 3.72 24.75
CA ASN A 277 -12.83 3.13 26.06
C ASN A 277 -11.53 2.82 26.83
N THR A 278 -10.64 3.78 26.91
CA THR A 278 -9.34 3.64 27.59
C THR A 278 -9.52 3.08 29.00
N ASP A 279 -8.91 1.93 29.27
CA ASP A 279 -8.81 1.33 30.60
C ASP A 279 -7.35 0.99 30.93
N SER A 280 -7.06 0.89 32.25
CA SER A 280 -5.72 0.56 32.72
C SER A 280 -5.34 -0.86 32.29
N GLY A 281 -4.19 -1.01 31.63
CA GLY A 281 -3.68 -2.31 31.22
C GLY A 281 -4.03 -2.74 29.81
N ASP A 282 -4.79 -1.99 29.02
CA ASP A 282 -5.26 -2.36 27.68
C ASP A 282 -4.15 -2.49 26.64
N TRP A 283 -3.03 -1.79 26.85
CA TRP A 283 -1.88 -1.77 25.94
C TRP A 283 -2.23 -1.28 24.53
N PHE A 284 -3.02 -0.20 24.45
CA PHE A 284 -3.31 0.45 23.17
C PHE A 284 -2.00 0.90 22.49
N GLY A 285 -1.86 0.61 21.21
CA GLY A 285 -0.59 0.85 20.49
C GLY A 285 0.35 -0.36 20.51
N SER A 286 -0.10 -1.54 20.95
CA SER A 286 0.69 -2.79 20.90
C SER A 286 1.07 -3.18 19.47
N SER A 287 0.23 -2.85 18.50
CA SER A 287 0.52 -2.93 17.07
C SER A 287 -0.10 -1.75 16.33
N VAL A 288 0.56 -1.28 15.29
CA VAL A 288 0.06 -0.21 14.42
C VAL A 288 0.27 -0.54 12.95
N ALA A 289 -0.68 -0.16 12.10
CA ALA A 289 -0.54 -0.22 10.64
C ALA A 289 -1.14 1.03 10.00
N LEU A 290 -0.45 1.57 8.99
CA LEU A 290 -0.88 2.73 8.20
C LEU A 290 -1.04 2.34 6.72
N SER A 291 -2.12 2.82 6.11
CA SER A 291 -2.30 2.81 4.66
C SER A 291 -2.96 4.11 4.23
N GLY A 292 -2.18 5.04 3.67
CA GLY A 292 -2.65 6.40 3.37
C GLY A 292 -3.16 7.12 4.61
N ASP A 293 -4.44 7.48 4.60
CA ASP A 293 -5.13 8.19 5.68
C ASP A 293 -5.88 7.26 6.66
N THR A 294 -5.59 5.96 6.62
CA THR A 294 -6.17 4.98 7.55
C THR A 294 -5.11 4.42 8.48
N LEU A 295 -5.40 4.41 9.79
CA LEU A 295 -4.58 3.86 10.86
C LEU A 295 -5.35 2.78 11.60
N ALA A 296 -4.77 1.58 11.73
CA ALA A 296 -5.25 0.53 12.62
C ALA A 296 -4.33 0.41 13.82
N VAL A 297 -4.92 0.27 15.03
CA VAL A 297 -4.22 0.18 16.31
C VAL A 297 -4.73 -1.01 17.10
N GLY A 298 -3.85 -1.91 17.49
CA GLY A 298 -4.16 -3.01 18.41
C GLY A 298 -4.05 -2.60 19.88
N ALA A 299 -4.98 -3.12 20.71
CA ALA A 299 -4.96 -3.10 22.17
C ALA A 299 -5.12 -4.54 22.65
N THR A 300 -4.00 -5.23 22.88
CA THR A 300 -3.99 -6.70 23.04
C THR A 300 -4.54 -7.21 24.37
N GLN A 301 -4.66 -6.35 25.36
CA GLN A 301 -5.19 -6.67 26.68
C GLN A 301 -6.54 -5.97 26.96
N GLU A 302 -7.21 -5.46 25.94
CA GLU A 302 -8.56 -4.91 26.09
C GLU A 302 -9.55 -6.02 26.45
N ASP A 303 -10.44 -5.77 27.42
CA ASP A 303 -11.17 -6.79 28.19
C ASP A 303 -12.63 -6.99 27.76
N SER A 304 -13.11 -6.26 26.72
CA SER A 304 -14.51 -6.37 26.32
C SER A 304 -14.86 -7.75 25.74
N GLY A 305 -15.94 -8.33 26.21
CA GLY A 305 -16.53 -9.56 25.67
C GLY A 305 -17.42 -9.33 24.44
N ALA A 306 -17.39 -8.15 23.82
CA ALA A 306 -18.10 -7.88 22.56
C ALA A 306 -17.52 -8.72 21.41
N THR A 307 -18.28 -8.92 20.33
CA THR A 307 -17.86 -9.63 19.12
C THR A 307 -18.20 -8.83 17.88
N GLY A 308 -17.30 -8.81 16.87
CA GLY A 308 -17.52 -8.11 15.61
C GLY A 308 -17.22 -6.62 15.67
N VAL A 309 -17.91 -5.81 14.87
CA VAL A 309 -17.59 -4.39 14.66
C VAL A 309 -18.59 -3.49 15.41
N ASP A 310 -18.08 -2.41 16.05
CA ASP A 310 -18.82 -1.34 16.72
C ASP A 310 -19.84 -1.83 17.76
N GLN A 311 -19.48 -2.90 18.47
CA GLN A 311 -20.30 -3.41 19.56
C GLN A 311 -19.96 -2.71 20.89
N ASN A 312 -20.61 -3.11 21.97
CA ASN A 312 -20.47 -2.46 23.27
C ASN A 312 -19.06 -2.65 23.85
N GLN A 313 -18.30 -1.57 23.95
CA GLN A 313 -16.91 -1.51 24.43
C GLN A 313 -16.78 -1.54 25.96
N THR A 314 -17.90 -1.47 26.71
CA THR A 314 -17.88 -1.37 28.19
C THR A 314 -18.22 -2.70 28.88
N ILE A 315 -18.21 -3.81 28.15
CA ILE A 315 -18.51 -5.15 28.71
C ILE A 315 -17.19 -5.86 29.03
N GLU A 316 -16.64 -5.63 30.21
CA GLU A 316 -15.37 -6.18 30.71
C GLU A 316 -15.54 -7.65 31.14
N THR A 317 -15.90 -8.54 30.22
CA THR A 317 -16.20 -9.96 30.52
C THR A 317 -15.25 -10.97 29.93
N ALA A 318 -14.31 -10.53 29.11
CA ALA A 318 -13.33 -11.37 28.44
C ALA A 318 -11.90 -10.78 28.60
N PRO A 319 -11.26 -10.99 29.79
CA PRO A 319 -9.93 -10.47 30.07
C PRO A 319 -8.90 -10.79 28.98
N ASP A 320 -8.09 -9.79 28.60
CA ASP A 320 -7.03 -9.89 27.58
C ASP A 320 -7.51 -10.46 26.22
N SER A 321 -8.80 -10.32 25.90
CA SER A 321 -9.32 -10.80 24.60
C SER A 321 -8.81 -9.98 23.43
N GLY A 322 -8.51 -8.72 23.67
CA GLY A 322 -7.93 -7.77 22.74
C GLY A 322 -8.90 -7.14 21.75
N ALA A 323 -8.55 -5.99 21.23
CA ALA A 323 -9.31 -5.20 20.26
C ALA A 323 -8.44 -4.54 19.22
N VAL A 324 -9.05 -4.09 18.12
CA VAL A 324 -8.43 -3.19 17.12
C VAL A 324 -9.32 -1.97 16.91
N TYR A 325 -8.70 -0.81 16.89
CA TYR A 325 -9.35 0.47 16.62
C TYR A 325 -8.88 0.99 15.27
N VAL A 326 -9.81 1.43 14.43
CA VAL A 326 -9.52 2.01 13.13
C VAL A 326 -9.81 3.49 13.16
N PHE A 327 -8.84 4.28 12.74
CA PHE A 327 -8.95 5.73 12.63
C PHE A 327 -8.77 6.14 11.17
N VAL A 328 -9.47 7.20 10.78
CA VAL A 328 -9.32 7.82 9.46
C VAL A 328 -9.00 9.30 9.61
N ARG A 329 -8.22 9.82 8.67
CA ARG A 329 -7.81 11.21 8.62
C ARG A 329 -8.53 11.94 7.49
N GLU A 330 -9.13 13.08 7.83
CA GLU A 330 -9.65 14.06 6.86
C GLU A 330 -8.92 15.40 7.06
N GLY A 331 -8.10 15.79 6.10
CA GLY A 331 -7.15 16.90 6.26
C GLY A 331 -6.15 16.62 7.38
N ASP A 332 -6.17 17.41 8.45
CA ASP A 332 -5.28 17.24 9.61
C ASP A 332 -5.98 16.58 10.82
N VAL A 333 -7.22 16.14 10.66
CA VAL A 333 -8.05 15.65 11.76
C VAL A 333 -8.23 14.13 11.67
N TRP A 334 -7.80 13.43 12.72
CA TRP A 334 -8.04 12.01 12.90
C TRP A 334 -9.34 11.77 13.66
N THR A 335 -10.13 10.79 13.23
CA THR A 335 -11.36 10.35 13.89
C THR A 335 -11.44 8.84 13.94
N GLN A 336 -11.95 8.28 15.02
CA GLN A 336 -12.21 6.84 15.09
C GLN A 336 -13.35 6.48 14.13
N GLN A 337 -13.09 5.53 13.26
CA GLN A 337 -14.07 4.99 12.31
C GLN A 337 -14.72 3.71 12.82
N ALA A 338 -13.93 2.83 13.47
CA ALA A 338 -14.44 1.54 13.94
C ALA A 338 -13.71 1.06 15.19
N TYR A 339 -14.42 0.26 15.97
CA TYR A 339 -13.92 -0.62 17.03
C TYR A 339 -14.18 -2.07 16.60
N VAL A 340 -13.16 -2.91 16.61
CA VAL A 340 -13.20 -4.25 16.02
C VAL A 340 -12.77 -5.30 17.04
N LYS A 341 -13.61 -6.29 17.26
CA LYS A 341 -13.34 -7.49 18.05
C LYS A 341 -13.36 -8.73 17.15
N ALA A 342 -12.77 -9.81 17.62
CA ALA A 342 -12.91 -11.10 16.97
C ALA A 342 -14.38 -11.55 16.91
N SER A 343 -14.76 -12.34 15.92
CA SER A 343 -16.11 -12.93 15.81
C SER A 343 -16.38 -13.98 16.90
N ASN A 344 -15.32 -14.55 17.45
CA ASN A 344 -15.30 -15.58 18.50
C ASN A 344 -14.48 -15.12 19.72
N THR A 345 -14.68 -13.88 20.16
CA THR A 345 -13.94 -13.28 21.29
C THR A 345 -13.98 -14.18 22.53
N ASP A 346 -12.80 -14.62 22.98
CA ASP A 346 -12.60 -15.35 24.22
C ASP A 346 -11.49 -14.70 25.06
N SER A 347 -11.50 -14.96 26.36
CA SER A 347 -10.49 -14.43 27.27
C SER A 347 -9.09 -14.92 26.87
N PHE A 348 -8.13 -14.01 26.87
CA PHE A 348 -6.70 -14.25 26.58
C PHE A 348 -6.34 -14.51 25.11
N ASP A 349 -7.24 -14.32 24.16
CA ASP A 349 -6.97 -14.48 22.73
C ASP A 349 -5.94 -13.48 22.19
N ALA A 350 -5.86 -12.32 22.82
CA ALA A 350 -4.98 -11.22 22.44
C ALA A 350 -5.16 -10.78 20.96
N PHE A 351 -6.43 -10.61 20.55
CA PHE A 351 -6.76 -10.06 19.23
C PHE A 351 -6.14 -8.67 19.07
N GLY A 352 -5.57 -8.38 17.91
CA GLY A 352 -4.80 -7.14 17.70
C GLY A 352 -3.29 -7.26 18.02
N THR A 353 -2.77 -8.47 18.32
CA THR A 353 -1.31 -8.67 18.49
C THR A 353 -0.52 -8.23 17.28
N SER A 354 -1.05 -8.41 16.10
CA SER A 354 -0.52 -7.90 14.85
C SER A 354 -1.65 -7.36 13.98
N VAL A 355 -1.38 -6.26 13.31
CA VAL A 355 -2.30 -5.66 12.33
C VAL A 355 -1.57 -5.37 11.03
N ALA A 356 -2.26 -5.51 9.91
CA ALA A 356 -1.79 -5.10 8.60
C ALA A 356 -2.92 -4.44 7.81
N LEU A 357 -2.60 -3.36 7.12
CA LEU A 357 -3.51 -2.60 6.26
C LEU A 357 -2.98 -2.53 4.84
N ASP A 358 -3.87 -2.74 3.88
CA ASP A 358 -3.61 -2.42 2.46
C ASP A 358 -4.92 -1.93 1.83
N GLY A 359 -5.00 -0.64 1.53
CA GLY A 359 -6.22 0.02 1.08
C GLY A 359 -7.40 -0.22 2.04
N ASP A 360 -8.45 -0.88 1.56
CA ASP A 360 -9.67 -1.17 2.32
C ASP A 360 -9.64 -2.52 3.08
N THR A 361 -8.49 -3.17 3.11
CA THR A 361 -8.35 -4.50 3.74
C THR A 361 -7.55 -4.41 5.02
N LEU A 362 -8.15 -4.84 6.14
CA LEU A 362 -7.52 -5.02 7.45
C LEU A 362 -7.35 -6.51 7.76
N ALA A 363 -6.13 -6.93 8.08
CA ALA A 363 -5.85 -8.25 8.65
C ALA A 363 -5.42 -8.10 10.11
N VAL A 364 -5.96 -8.95 10.99
CA VAL A 364 -5.70 -8.94 12.43
C VAL A 364 -5.31 -10.32 12.91
N GLY A 365 -4.25 -10.41 13.71
CA GLY A 365 -3.83 -11.63 14.37
C GLY A 365 -4.29 -11.71 15.82
N ALA A 366 -4.67 -12.91 16.25
CA ALA A 366 -4.93 -13.30 17.64
C ALA A 366 -4.06 -14.52 17.95
N HIS A 367 -2.89 -14.31 18.54
CA HIS A 367 -1.87 -15.36 18.63
C HIS A 367 -2.12 -16.41 19.68
N ARG A 368 -3.10 -16.19 20.56
CA ARG A 368 -3.51 -17.12 21.62
C ARG A 368 -4.90 -17.72 21.40
N GLU A 369 -5.55 -17.40 20.26
CA GLU A 369 -6.82 -18.00 19.89
C GLU A 369 -6.69 -19.53 19.85
N ALA A 370 -7.57 -20.24 20.53
CA ALA A 370 -7.40 -21.63 20.91
C ALA A 370 -8.26 -22.64 20.13
N SER A 371 -9.04 -22.21 19.11
CA SER A 371 -9.92 -23.13 18.37
C SER A 371 -9.14 -24.23 17.63
N ASN A 372 -9.76 -25.41 17.49
CA ASN A 372 -9.27 -26.52 16.70
C ASN A 372 -9.59 -26.39 15.21
N ALA A 373 -10.22 -25.29 14.78
CA ALA A 373 -10.59 -25.00 13.40
C ALA A 373 -9.37 -24.97 12.44
N LYS A 374 -9.55 -25.39 11.20
CA LYS A 374 -8.44 -25.47 10.21
C LYS A 374 -8.87 -24.93 8.85
N GLY A 375 -8.05 -24.09 8.29
CA GLY A 375 -8.24 -23.55 6.93
C GLY A 375 -8.91 -22.17 6.95
N ILE A 376 -9.62 -21.84 5.88
CA ILE A 376 -10.30 -20.54 5.69
C ILE A 376 -11.80 -20.75 5.90
N ASN A 377 -12.42 -19.97 6.78
CA ASN A 377 -13.85 -20.04 7.11
C ASN A 377 -14.33 -21.48 7.42
N PRO A 378 -13.62 -22.21 8.29
CA PRO A 378 -13.90 -23.65 8.50
C PRO A 378 -15.20 -23.92 9.25
N GLY A 379 -15.78 -22.91 9.92
CA GLY A 379 -16.78 -23.08 10.98
C GLY A 379 -16.18 -23.73 12.23
N GLY A 380 -16.79 -23.51 13.37
CA GLY A 380 -16.29 -24.05 14.67
C GLY A 380 -15.20 -23.17 15.30
N GLU A 381 -15.11 -21.90 14.93
CA GLU A 381 -14.19 -20.93 15.53
C GLU A 381 -14.44 -20.74 17.05
N ALA A 382 -15.63 -21.09 17.53
CA ALA A 382 -15.99 -21.06 18.96
C ALA A 382 -15.63 -22.36 19.73
N ASP A 383 -14.95 -23.31 19.11
CA ASP A 383 -14.55 -24.58 19.74
C ASP A 383 -13.11 -24.49 20.29
N ASN A 384 -12.98 -24.21 21.55
CA ASN A 384 -11.74 -24.11 22.32
C ASN A 384 -11.35 -25.44 23.03
N SER A 385 -11.74 -26.60 22.49
CA SER A 385 -11.50 -27.91 23.10
C SER A 385 -10.18 -28.60 22.71
#